data_afe9fa3b5bcb5d7a4b7ea48a03f5c8dd
#
_entry.id   afe9fa3b5bcb5d7a4b7ea48a03f5c8dd
#
_cell.length_a   1.000
_cell.length_b   1.000
_cell.length_c   1.000
_cell.angle_alpha   90.00
_cell.angle_beta   90.00
_cell.angle_gamma   90.00
#
_symmetry.space_group_name_H-M   'P 1'
#
loop_
_entity.id
_entity.type
_entity.pdbx_description
1 polymer ?
#
loop_
_entity_poly.entity_id
_entity_poly.type
_entity_poly.pdbx_seq_one_letter_code
_entity_poly.pdbx_strand_id
1 'polypeptide(L)'
;MNALPPVVPPTEVRMVEIVFPNHTNHLGTLFGGQAMAWMDKAAFLAAARYSRRTVVTAHSDQVDFKLPIRIGEMVETVGRVVEVGRSSMTVQVELIAEDLHSGERKLCTRGHFVMVALDADGRPTSV
;
A
#
# COMPACT_ATOMS: atom_id res chain seq x y z
N MET A 1 -22.66 -8.35 21.47
CA MET A 1 -22.19 -8.31 20.09
C MET A 1 -21.25 -7.14 19.91
N ASN A 2 -20.12 -7.38 19.25
CA ASN A 2 -19.07 -6.36 19.12
C ASN A 2 -18.96 -5.82 17.68
N ALA A 3 -20.08 -5.76 16.98
CA ALA A 3 -20.08 -5.19 15.64
C ALA A 3 -19.79 -3.69 15.68
N LEU A 4 -18.90 -3.25 14.81
CA LEU A 4 -18.54 -1.85 14.69
C LEU A 4 -19.10 -1.29 13.38
N PRO A 5 -19.43 0.01 13.35
CA PRO A 5 -19.88 0.62 12.09
C PRO A 5 -18.75 0.64 11.08
N PRO A 6 -19.07 0.54 9.76
CA PRO A 6 -18.04 0.67 8.73
C PRO A 6 -17.41 2.05 8.75
N VAL A 7 -16.14 2.11 8.29
CA VAL A 7 -15.45 3.39 8.06
C VAL A 7 -16.04 4.05 6.81
N VAL A 8 -16.41 5.34 6.90
CA VAL A 8 -17.03 6.06 5.79
C VAL A 8 -16.48 7.49 5.71
N PRO A 9 -15.93 7.93 4.58
CA PRO A 9 -15.49 7.12 3.45
C PRO A 9 -14.14 6.46 3.74
N PRO A 10 -13.96 5.19 3.33
CA PRO A 10 -12.71 4.48 3.60
C PRO A 10 -11.68 4.76 2.51
N THR A 11 -11.03 5.90 2.55
CA THR A 11 -10.09 6.32 1.51
C THR A 11 -8.64 5.97 1.81
N GLU A 12 -8.33 5.56 3.03
CA GLU A 12 -6.95 5.34 3.46
C GLU A 12 -6.80 4.03 4.21
N VAL A 13 -5.68 3.37 3.98
CA VAL A 13 -5.28 2.17 4.71
C VAL A 13 -3.85 2.36 5.19
N ARG A 14 -3.59 1.98 6.45
CA ARG A 14 -2.24 1.97 7.02
C ARG A 14 -1.91 0.57 7.49
N MET A 15 -0.71 0.11 7.10
CA MET A 15 -0.17 -1.17 7.51
C MET A 15 1.17 -0.92 8.18
N VAL A 16 1.50 -1.69 9.20
CA VAL A 16 2.75 -1.51 9.95
C VAL A 16 3.49 -2.84 9.96
N GLU A 17 4.77 -2.78 9.63
CA GLU A 17 5.69 -3.91 9.63
C GLU A 17 7.00 -3.51 10.29
N ILE A 18 7.74 -4.50 10.79
CA ILE A 18 9.14 -4.30 11.16
C ILE A 18 10.01 -5.04 10.14
N VAL A 19 11.15 -4.43 9.79
CA VAL A 19 12.06 -5.03 8.81
C VAL A 19 12.92 -6.08 9.49
N PHE A 20 12.65 -7.36 9.18
CA PHE A 20 13.45 -8.50 9.65
C PHE A 20 14.53 -8.85 8.63
N PRO A 21 15.54 -9.66 9.02
CA PRO A 21 16.61 -10.05 8.09
C PRO A 21 16.12 -10.70 6.79
N ASN A 22 15.05 -11.52 6.86
CA ASN A 22 14.48 -12.15 5.67
C ASN A 22 13.77 -11.19 4.71
N HIS A 23 13.57 -9.94 5.11
CA HIS A 23 13.02 -8.90 4.25
C HIS A 23 14.11 -8.12 3.53
N THR A 24 15.38 -8.37 3.81
CA THR A 24 16.48 -7.52 3.37
C THR A 24 17.35 -8.19 2.31
N ASN A 25 18.05 -7.34 1.57
CA ASN A 25 19.06 -7.76 0.61
C ASN A 25 20.42 -7.94 1.32
N HIS A 26 21.47 -8.19 0.53
CA HIS A 26 22.84 -8.40 1.05
C HIS A 26 23.44 -7.15 1.72
N LEU A 27 22.82 -6.00 1.58
CA LEU A 27 23.28 -4.74 2.20
C LEU A 27 22.55 -4.43 3.51
N GLY A 28 21.64 -5.31 3.95
CA GLY A 28 20.84 -5.06 5.17
C GLY A 28 19.76 -4.01 4.99
N THR A 29 19.34 -3.75 3.76
CA THR A 29 18.23 -2.84 3.46
C THR A 29 17.05 -3.60 2.88
N LEU A 30 15.85 -3.03 3.03
CA LEU A 30 14.62 -3.66 2.56
C LEU A 30 14.74 -4.01 1.07
N PHE A 31 14.47 -5.26 0.75
CA PHE A 31 14.50 -5.75 -0.62
C PHE A 31 13.38 -5.08 -1.44
N GLY A 32 13.73 -4.62 -2.65
CA GLY A 32 12.76 -3.90 -3.50
C GLY A 32 11.49 -4.71 -3.78
N GLY A 33 11.62 -6.01 -4.00
CA GLY A 33 10.47 -6.88 -4.20
C GLY A 33 9.57 -6.97 -2.98
N GLN A 34 10.14 -6.95 -1.78
CA GLN A 34 9.37 -6.95 -0.55
C GLN A 34 8.64 -5.61 -0.37
N ALA A 35 9.32 -4.51 -0.68
CA ALA A 35 8.70 -3.19 -0.66
C ALA A 35 7.49 -3.13 -1.60
N MET A 36 7.65 -3.64 -2.83
CA MET A 36 6.57 -3.68 -3.81
C MET A 36 5.42 -4.56 -3.35
N ALA A 37 5.71 -5.69 -2.70
CA ALA A 37 4.66 -6.58 -2.18
C ALA A 37 3.82 -5.88 -1.11
N TRP A 38 4.45 -5.16 -0.19
CA TRP A 38 3.73 -4.40 0.84
C TRP A 38 2.92 -3.26 0.23
N MET A 39 3.49 -2.57 -0.76
CA MET A 39 2.80 -1.46 -1.43
C MET A 39 1.59 -1.96 -2.22
N ASP A 40 1.74 -3.06 -2.94
CA ASP A 40 0.64 -3.64 -3.71
C ASP A 40 -0.49 -4.09 -2.79
N LYS A 41 -0.15 -4.69 -1.64
CA LYS A 41 -1.15 -5.10 -0.65
C LYS A 41 -1.91 -3.88 -0.11
N ALA A 42 -1.23 -2.81 0.21
CA ALA A 42 -1.87 -1.58 0.70
C ALA A 42 -2.79 -0.98 -0.36
N ALA A 43 -2.34 -0.98 -1.62
CA ALA A 43 -3.15 -0.49 -2.74
C ALA A 43 -4.42 -1.34 -2.90
N PHE A 44 -4.28 -2.66 -2.83
CA PHE A 44 -5.41 -3.58 -2.89
C PHE A 44 -6.41 -3.30 -1.77
N LEU A 45 -5.92 -3.20 -0.54
CA LEU A 45 -6.80 -2.99 0.61
C LEU A 45 -7.52 -1.65 0.54
N ALA A 46 -6.83 -0.59 0.14
CA ALA A 46 -7.43 0.73 0.01
C ALA A 46 -8.53 0.73 -1.05
N ALA A 47 -8.25 0.16 -2.22
CA ALA A 47 -9.22 0.09 -3.31
C ALA A 47 -10.40 -0.82 -2.99
N ALA A 48 -10.15 -1.97 -2.37
CA ALA A 48 -11.20 -2.91 -2.00
C ALA A 48 -12.14 -2.33 -0.94
N ARG A 49 -11.59 -1.63 0.06
CA ARG A 49 -12.40 -0.97 1.08
C ARG A 49 -13.23 0.16 0.51
N TYR A 50 -12.63 0.94 -0.37
CA TYR A 50 -13.31 2.08 -0.98
C TYR A 50 -14.48 1.64 -1.86
N SER A 51 -14.24 0.67 -2.74
CA SER A 51 -15.23 0.24 -3.72
C SER A 51 -16.20 -0.82 -3.20
N ARG A 52 -15.78 -1.59 -2.20
CA ARG A 52 -16.47 -2.81 -1.74
C ARG A 52 -16.66 -3.82 -2.87
N ARG A 53 -15.72 -3.81 -3.83
CA ARG A 53 -15.69 -4.71 -4.98
C ARG A 53 -14.47 -5.62 -4.89
N THR A 54 -14.45 -6.67 -5.68
CA THR A 54 -13.23 -7.40 -5.98
C THR A 54 -12.36 -6.52 -6.84
N VAL A 55 -11.09 -6.35 -6.47
CA VAL A 55 -10.17 -5.50 -7.23
C VAL A 55 -8.91 -6.26 -7.57
N VAL A 56 -8.29 -5.86 -8.69
CA VAL A 56 -6.98 -6.37 -9.10
C VAL A 56 -6.09 -5.21 -9.47
N THR A 57 -4.78 -5.43 -9.38
CA THR A 57 -3.79 -4.45 -9.80
C THR A 57 -3.65 -4.50 -11.32
N ALA A 58 -3.96 -3.39 -11.99
CA ALA A 58 -3.78 -3.30 -13.42
C ALA A 58 -2.33 -2.94 -13.78
N HIS A 59 -1.77 -1.94 -13.11
CA HIS A 59 -0.35 -1.60 -13.23
C HIS A 59 0.09 -0.71 -12.07
N SER A 60 1.41 -0.63 -11.89
CA SER A 60 2.03 0.33 -10.98
C SER A 60 2.83 1.34 -11.80
N ASP A 61 2.90 2.56 -11.31
CA ASP A 61 3.51 3.67 -12.02
C ASP A 61 4.24 4.58 -11.04
N GLN A 62 5.30 5.22 -11.53
CA GLN A 62 6.05 6.25 -10.79
C GLN A 62 6.50 5.80 -9.41
N VAL A 63 6.98 4.55 -9.30
CA VAL A 63 7.52 4.05 -8.03
C VAL A 63 8.95 4.56 -7.87
N ASP A 64 9.15 5.42 -6.88
CA ASP A 64 10.43 6.01 -6.57
C ASP A 64 10.97 5.47 -5.25
N PHE A 65 12.13 4.82 -5.30
CA PHE A 65 12.86 4.36 -4.12
C PHE A 65 13.86 5.45 -3.74
N LYS A 66 13.44 6.38 -2.89
CA LYS A 66 14.22 7.59 -2.58
C LYS A 66 15.30 7.36 -1.53
N LEU A 67 14.98 6.59 -0.50
CA LEU A 67 15.87 6.31 0.62
C LEU A 67 15.80 4.84 0.98
N PRO A 68 16.93 4.24 1.39
CA PRO A 68 16.93 2.85 1.84
C PRO A 68 16.23 2.72 3.19
N ILE A 69 15.58 1.58 3.37
CA ILE A 69 14.96 1.21 4.65
C ILE A 69 15.81 0.10 5.24
N ARG A 70 16.21 0.25 6.50
CA ARG A 70 17.18 -0.64 7.13
C ARG A 70 16.52 -1.68 8.01
N ILE A 71 17.22 -2.79 8.20
CA ILE A 71 16.82 -3.83 9.14
C ILE A 71 16.56 -3.20 10.51
N GLY A 72 15.48 -3.63 11.18
CA GLY A 72 15.11 -3.15 12.50
C GLY A 72 14.26 -1.89 12.51
N GLU A 73 14.12 -1.19 11.38
CA GLU A 73 13.21 -0.05 11.29
C GLU A 73 11.76 -0.51 11.19
N MET A 74 10.85 0.32 11.71
CA MET A 74 9.42 0.12 11.51
C MET A 74 9.02 0.78 10.20
N VAL A 75 8.20 0.09 9.42
CA VAL A 75 7.69 0.62 8.16
C VAL A 75 6.18 0.78 8.25
N GLU A 76 5.72 2.00 8.00
CA GLU A 76 4.31 2.27 7.82
C GLU A 76 4.05 2.39 6.33
N THR A 77 3.14 1.54 5.83
CA THR A 77 2.70 1.58 4.44
C THR A 77 1.34 2.25 4.40
N VAL A 78 1.27 3.38 3.71
CA VAL A 78 0.04 4.20 3.65
C VAL A 78 -0.48 4.19 2.23
N GLY A 79 -1.68 3.64 2.04
CA GLY A 79 -2.37 3.64 0.75
C GLY A 79 -3.57 4.57 0.80
N ARG A 80 -3.68 5.47 -0.18
CA ARG A 80 -4.80 6.40 -0.30
C ARG A 80 -5.38 6.35 -1.69
N VAL A 81 -6.70 6.25 -1.79
CA VAL A 81 -7.39 6.41 -3.06
C VAL A 81 -7.38 7.91 -3.39
N VAL A 82 -6.66 8.28 -4.45
CA VAL A 82 -6.49 9.70 -4.83
C VAL A 82 -7.26 10.08 -6.09
N GLU A 83 -7.66 9.09 -6.90
CA GLU A 83 -8.42 9.33 -8.11
C GLU A 83 -9.33 8.15 -8.39
N VAL A 84 -10.55 8.42 -8.83
CA VAL A 84 -11.55 7.39 -9.12
C VAL A 84 -12.07 7.60 -10.53
N GLY A 85 -11.90 6.60 -11.38
CA GLY A 85 -12.51 6.54 -12.69
C GLY A 85 -13.79 5.70 -12.65
N ARG A 86 -14.29 5.32 -13.82
CA ARG A 86 -15.50 4.52 -13.90
C ARG A 86 -15.33 3.15 -13.25
N SER A 87 -14.31 2.41 -13.66
CA SER A 87 -14.02 1.05 -13.17
C SER A 87 -12.66 0.94 -12.53
N SER A 88 -11.94 2.04 -12.38
CA SER A 88 -10.59 2.06 -11.84
C SER A 88 -10.43 3.06 -10.71
N MET A 89 -9.41 2.84 -9.92
CA MET A 89 -9.00 3.73 -8.84
C MET A 89 -7.49 3.84 -8.88
N THR A 90 -6.99 5.06 -8.71
CA THR A 90 -5.56 5.26 -8.50
C THR A 90 -5.30 5.37 -7.01
N VAL A 91 -4.40 4.54 -6.51
CA VAL A 91 -4.00 4.54 -5.11
C VAL A 91 -2.57 5.03 -5.02
N GLN A 92 -2.34 6.10 -4.27
CA GLN A 92 -1.00 6.53 -3.91
C GLN A 92 -0.55 5.73 -2.70
N VAL A 93 0.63 5.14 -2.78
CA VAL A 93 1.18 4.34 -1.69
C VAL A 93 2.53 4.89 -1.30
N GLU A 94 2.73 5.05 0.00
CA GLU A 94 3.98 5.53 0.57
C GLU A 94 4.52 4.54 1.59
N LEU A 95 5.84 4.37 1.62
CA LEU A 95 6.53 3.67 2.69
C LEU A 95 7.27 4.71 3.54
N ILE A 96 6.94 4.75 4.81
CA ILE A 96 7.56 5.63 5.79
C ILE A 96 8.32 4.76 6.77
N ALA A 97 9.63 4.98 6.89
CA ALA A 97 10.47 4.28 7.85
C ALA A 97 10.59 5.08 9.13
N GLU A 98 10.57 4.38 10.24
CA GLU A 98 10.75 4.99 11.55
C GLU A 98 11.83 4.26 12.33
N ASP A 99 12.81 5.03 12.82
CA ASP A 99 13.80 4.54 13.75
C ASP A 99 13.13 4.41 15.12
N LEU A 100 13.08 3.18 15.65
CA LEU A 100 12.36 2.93 16.90
C LEU A 100 13.05 3.52 18.12
N HIS A 101 14.34 3.85 18.03
CA HIS A 101 15.07 4.45 19.15
C HIS A 101 14.91 5.97 19.18
N SER A 102 15.01 6.62 18.03
CA SER A 102 14.95 8.08 17.95
C SER A 102 13.56 8.63 17.65
N GLY A 103 12.70 7.80 17.04
CA GLY A 103 11.41 8.25 16.54
C GLY A 103 11.49 9.02 15.23
N GLU A 104 12.68 9.14 14.64
CA GLU A 104 12.85 9.83 13.36
C GLU A 104 12.12 9.08 12.26
N ARG A 105 11.34 9.81 11.45
CA ARG A 105 10.53 9.27 10.36
C ARG A 105 11.00 9.82 9.03
N LYS A 106 11.02 8.97 8.01
CA LYS A 106 11.45 9.35 6.65
C LYS A 106 10.53 8.76 5.62
N LEU A 107 10.13 9.56 4.64
CA LEU A 107 9.45 9.05 3.45
C LEU A 107 10.50 8.39 2.55
N CYS A 108 10.42 7.08 2.40
CA CYS A 108 11.45 6.31 1.68
C CYS A 108 11.04 5.92 0.27
N THR A 109 9.74 5.66 0.06
CA THR A 109 9.26 5.19 -1.23
C THR A 109 7.86 5.75 -1.47
N ARG A 110 7.57 6.12 -2.69
CA ARG A 110 6.24 6.53 -3.12
C ARG A 110 5.95 5.95 -4.49
N GLY A 111 4.73 5.50 -4.69
CA GLY A 111 4.29 5.00 -5.99
C GLY A 111 2.79 5.14 -6.15
N HIS A 112 2.34 4.93 -7.38
CA HIS A 112 0.92 4.94 -7.73
C HIS A 112 0.55 3.59 -8.31
N PHE A 113 -0.60 3.07 -7.91
CA PHE A 113 -1.11 1.78 -8.34
C PHE A 113 -2.52 2.00 -8.90
N VAL A 114 -2.73 1.51 -10.13
CA VAL A 114 -4.06 1.55 -10.74
C VAL A 114 -4.74 0.22 -10.47
N MET A 115 -5.85 0.29 -9.76
CA MET A 115 -6.65 -0.86 -9.36
C MET A 115 -7.95 -0.87 -10.15
N VAL A 116 -8.39 -2.04 -10.60
CA VAL A 116 -9.60 -2.19 -11.39
C VAL A 116 -10.62 -3.02 -10.63
N ALA A 117 -11.84 -2.50 -10.55
CA ALA A 117 -12.97 -3.21 -9.93
C ALA A 117 -13.54 -4.24 -10.90
N LEU A 118 -13.79 -5.45 -10.40
CA LEU A 118 -14.29 -6.56 -11.19
C LEU A 118 -15.66 -7.02 -10.68
N ASP A 119 -16.50 -7.44 -11.63
CA ASP A 119 -17.77 -8.10 -11.31
C ASP A 119 -17.58 -9.60 -11.04
N ALA A 120 -18.69 -10.31 -10.83
CA ALA A 120 -18.68 -11.74 -10.53
C ALA A 120 -18.09 -12.58 -11.68
N ASP A 121 -18.11 -12.07 -12.91
CA ASP A 121 -17.55 -12.73 -14.08
C ASP A 121 -16.10 -12.35 -14.35
N GLY A 122 -15.50 -11.56 -13.49
CA GLY A 122 -14.11 -11.11 -13.64
C GLY A 122 -13.93 -9.98 -14.66
N ARG A 123 -14.99 -9.26 -14.97
CA ARG A 123 -14.94 -8.14 -15.93
C ARG A 123 -14.93 -6.81 -15.20
N PRO A 124 -14.29 -5.77 -15.77
CA PRO A 124 -14.33 -4.44 -15.18
C PRO A 124 -15.77 -3.97 -14.94
N THR A 125 -16.00 -3.41 -13.77
CA THR A 125 -17.33 -2.91 -13.38
C THR A 125 -17.17 -1.56 -12.67
N SER A 126 -18.29 -0.86 -12.47
CA SER A 126 -18.27 0.42 -11.77
C SER A 126 -17.75 0.28 -10.34
N VAL A 127 -16.93 1.23 -9.98
CA VAL A 127 -16.38 1.35 -8.63
C VAL A 127 -17.50 1.53 -7.58
#